data_9690c7121a1a438ff14a50c68711cce0
#
_entry.id   9690c7121a1a438ff14a50c68711cce0
#
_cell.length_a   1.000
_cell.length_b   1.000
_cell.length_c   1.000
_cell.angle_alpha   90.00
_cell.angle_beta   90.00
_cell.angle_gamma   90.00
#
_symmetry.space_group_name_H-M   'P 1'
#
loop_
_entity.id
_entity.type
_entity.pdbx_description
1 polymer ?
#
loop_
_entity_poly.entity_id
_entity_poly.type
_entity_poly.pdbx_seq_one_letter_code
_entity_poly.pdbx_strand_id
1 'polypeptide(L)'
;MASLIDNLITTLNTENDEYAALLDLSMEKTGIIVKGDVDALNNIVEREQEVIERITVLEKKREECTKDIATVLNKDYRRLTLPLLIEYLKGQEREVRLLSEVHGRLKSTMSQMVQINEQNKVLLQESLDMVEFEMNILRGMKQ
;
A
#
# COMPACT_ATOMS: atom_id res chain seq x y z
N MET A 1 11.28 8.94 25.05
CA MET A 1 11.61 8.10 23.88
C MET A 1 10.65 6.92 23.70
N ALA A 2 10.36 6.16 24.75
CA ALA A 2 9.46 4.99 24.67
C ALA A 2 8.08 5.33 24.10
N SER A 3 7.47 6.45 24.53
CA SER A 3 6.14 6.85 24.03
C SER A 3 6.16 7.27 22.55
N LEU A 4 7.27 7.85 22.08
CA LEU A 4 7.43 8.19 20.66
C LEU A 4 7.55 6.93 19.81
N ILE A 5 8.28 5.94 20.27
CA ILE A 5 8.41 4.64 19.60
C ILE A 5 7.07 3.92 19.59
N ASP A 6 6.34 3.92 20.70
CA ASP A 6 5.00 3.30 20.78
C ASP A 6 4.02 3.97 19.81
N ASN A 7 4.06 5.29 19.67
CA ASN A 7 3.24 6.02 18.70
C ASN A 7 3.58 5.60 17.27
N LEU A 8 4.87 5.45 16.96
CA LEU A 8 5.30 4.98 15.64
C LEU A 8 4.83 3.56 15.38
N ILE A 9 4.98 2.66 16.34
CA ILE A 9 4.54 1.26 16.22
C ILE A 9 3.03 1.21 15.96
N THR A 10 2.23 1.96 16.72
CA THR A 10 0.78 2.03 16.54
C THR A 10 0.43 2.53 15.16
N THR A 11 1.08 3.60 14.69
CA THR A 11 0.84 4.18 13.37
C THR A 11 1.19 3.18 12.26
N LEU A 12 2.32 2.50 12.38
CA LEU A 12 2.76 1.49 11.41
C LEU A 12 1.83 0.29 11.37
N ASN A 13 1.32 -0.17 12.51
CA ASN A 13 0.36 -1.26 12.57
C ASN A 13 -0.96 -0.86 11.90
N THR A 14 -1.47 0.33 12.17
CA THR A 14 -2.68 0.84 11.53
C THR A 14 -2.48 1.00 10.03
N GLU A 15 -1.33 1.50 9.61
CA GLU A 15 -0.97 1.64 8.21
C GLU A 15 -0.93 0.27 7.50
N ASN A 16 -0.35 -0.73 8.16
CA ASN A 16 -0.33 -2.10 7.62
C ASN A 16 -1.73 -2.68 7.47
N ASP A 17 -2.62 -2.43 8.43
CA ASP A 17 -4.02 -2.87 8.34
C ASP A 17 -4.72 -2.24 7.14
N GLU A 18 -4.48 -0.97 6.87
CA GLU A 18 -5.05 -0.28 5.71
C GLU A 18 -4.45 -0.80 4.39
N TYR A 19 -3.16 -1.07 4.35
CA TYR A 19 -2.54 -1.69 3.17
C TYR A 19 -3.07 -3.10 2.93
N ALA A 20 -3.31 -3.88 3.99
CA ALA A 20 -3.92 -5.20 3.87
C ALA A 20 -5.34 -5.12 3.31
N ALA A 21 -6.12 -4.12 3.75
CA ALA A 21 -7.46 -3.87 3.21
C ALA A 21 -7.40 -3.50 1.73
N LEU A 22 -6.44 -2.67 1.34
CA LEU A 22 -6.24 -2.29 -0.06
C LEU A 22 -5.83 -3.50 -0.90
N LEU A 23 -4.97 -4.36 -0.38
CA LEU A 23 -4.58 -5.61 -1.04
C LEU A 23 -5.79 -6.50 -1.29
N ASP A 24 -6.66 -6.68 -0.30
CA ASP A 24 -7.89 -7.48 -0.43
C ASP A 24 -8.79 -6.92 -1.53
N LEU A 25 -8.96 -5.60 -1.59
CA LEU A 25 -9.73 -4.94 -2.65
C LEU A 25 -9.09 -5.16 -4.02
N SER A 26 -7.77 -5.06 -4.10
CA SER A 26 -7.03 -5.28 -5.36
C SER A 26 -7.15 -6.71 -5.85
N MET A 27 -7.18 -7.69 -4.94
CA MET A 27 -7.41 -9.10 -5.26
C MET A 27 -8.84 -9.34 -5.75
N GLU A 28 -9.83 -8.74 -5.10
CA GLU A 28 -11.23 -8.78 -5.52
C GLU A 28 -11.40 -8.15 -6.92
N LYS A 29 -10.69 -7.05 -7.16
CA LYS A 29 -10.69 -6.35 -8.44
C LYS A 29 -10.22 -7.23 -9.60
N THR A 30 -9.28 -8.14 -9.37
CA THR A 30 -8.81 -9.07 -10.40
C THR A 30 -9.97 -9.85 -11.01
N GLY A 31 -10.83 -10.44 -10.18
CA GLY A 31 -12.00 -11.20 -10.63
C GLY A 31 -13.02 -10.32 -11.37
N ILE A 32 -13.19 -9.09 -10.93
CA ILE A 32 -14.09 -8.11 -11.56
C ILE A 32 -13.59 -7.75 -12.95
N ILE A 33 -12.30 -7.53 -13.12
CA ILE A 33 -11.69 -7.23 -14.43
C ILE A 33 -11.88 -8.40 -15.39
N VAL A 34 -11.66 -9.62 -14.93
CA VAL A 34 -11.81 -10.84 -15.72
C VAL A 34 -13.25 -11.00 -16.21
N LYS A 35 -14.24 -10.68 -15.35
CA LYS A 35 -15.66 -10.75 -15.70
C LYS A 35 -16.13 -9.62 -16.61
N GLY A 36 -15.37 -8.52 -16.67
CA GLY A 36 -15.75 -7.35 -17.45
C GLY A 36 -16.92 -6.56 -16.88
N ASP A 37 -17.18 -6.67 -15.59
CA ASP A 37 -18.26 -5.95 -14.90
C ASP A 37 -17.84 -4.52 -14.59
N VAL A 38 -18.23 -3.58 -15.45
CA VAL A 38 -17.84 -2.17 -15.37
C VAL A 38 -18.38 -1.49 -14.12
N ASP A 39 -19.63 -1.77 -13.75
CA ASP A 39 -20.25 -1.16 -12.57
C ASP A 39 -19.55 -1.62 -11.29
N ALA A 40 -19.26 -2.91 -11.19
CA ALA A 40 -18.50 -3.46 -10.06
C ALA A 40 -17.08 -2.90 -10.02
N LEU A 41 -16.44 -2.69 -11.17
CA LEU A 41 -15.11 -2.10 -11.27
C LEU A 41 -15.11 -0.67 -10.74
N ASN A 42 -16.06 0.16 -11.15
CA ASN A 42 -16.20 1.53 -10.66
C ASN A 42 -16.42 1.56 -9.14
N ASN A 43 -17.24 0.66 -8.62
CA ASN A 43 -17.52 0.56 -7.19
C ASN A 43 -16.25 0.21 -6.40
N ILE A 44 -15.48 -0.77 -6.87
CA ILE A 44 -14.27 -1.19 -6.14
C ILE A 44 -13.18 -0.13 -6.20
N VAL A 45 -13.07 0.60 -7.30
CA VAL A 45 -12.13 1.73 -7.42
C VAL A 45 -12.46 2.83 -6.41
N GLU A 46 -13.73 3.15 -6.21
CA GLU A 46 -14.15 4.11 -5.17
C GLU A 46 -13.76 3.63 -3.78
N ARG A 47 -13.95 2.35 -3.49
CA ARG A 47 -13.56 1.75 -2.21
C ARG A 47 -12.05 1.78 -2.01
N GLU A 48 -11.28 1.51 -3.06
CA GLU A 48 -9.82 1.64 -3.03
C GLU A 48 -9.39 3.08 -2.73
N GLN A 49 -10.04 4.08 -3.33
CA GLN A 49 -9.74 5.48 -3.09
C GLN A 49 -9.96 5.89 -1.64
N GLU A 50 -11.01 5.40 -1.01
CA GLU A 50 -11.27 5.66 0.41
C GLU A 50 -10.13 5.13 1.29
N VAL A 51 -9.64 3.93 1.00
CA VAL A 51 -8.50 3.35 1.73
C VAL A 51 -7.22 4.16 1.48
N ILE A 52 -6.96 4.56 0.24
CA ILE A 52 -5.79 5.36 -0.13
C ILE A 52 -5.79 6.70 0.62
N GLU A 53 -6.94 7.34 0.77
CA GLU A 53 -7.05 8.58 1.54
C GLU A 53 -6.66 8.37 3.01
N ARG A 54 -7.11 7.28 3.63
CA ARG A 54 -6.72 6.94 5.00
C ARG A 54 -5.22 6.65 5.12
N ILE A 55 -4.66 5.95 4.13
CA ILE A 55 -3.21 5.68 4.08
C ILE A 55 -2.42 6.98 3.99
N THR A 56 -2.86 7.94 3.18
CA THR A 56 -2.20 9.23 3.01
C THR A 56 -2.11 9.98 4.35
N VAL A 57 -3.20 9.96 5.13
CA VAL A 57 -3.21 10.58 6.47
C VAL A 57 -2.22 9.87 7.41
N LEU A 58 -2.18 8.54 7.36
CA LEU A 58 -1.27 7.74 8.18
C LEU A 58 0.20 7.94 7.80
N GLU A 59 0.50 8.12 6.51
CA GLU A 59 1.85 8.43 6.05
C GLU A 59 2.37 9.74 6.63
N LYS A 60 1.52 10.77 6.68
CA LYS A 60 1.86 12.06 7.31
C LYS A 60 2.12 11.88 8.80
N LYS A 61 1.28 11.11 9.47
CA LYS A 61 1.43 10.84 10.90
C LYS A 61 2.73 10.07 11.17
N ARG A 62 3.07 9.10 10.33
CA ARG A 62 4.34 8.36 10.41
C ARG A 62 5.52 9.30 10.25
N GLU A 63 5.47 10.20 9.28
CA GLU A 63 6.52 11.20 9.06
C GLU A 63 6.71 12.09 10.29
N GLU A 64 5.63 12.56 10.90
CA GLU A 64 5.67 13.36 12.12
C GLU A 64 6.30 12.59 13.28
N CYS A 65 5.92 11.32 13.47
CA CYS A 65 6.51 10.45 14.48
C CYS A 65 8.01 10.28 14.25
N THR A 66 8.41 10.08 13.01
CA THR A 66 9.82 9.92 12.62
C THR A 66 10.62 11.20 12.90
N LYS A 67 10.05 12.37 12.61
CA LYS A 67 10.68 13.66 12.90
C LYS A 67 10.90 13.84 14.41
N ASP A 68 9.91 13.52 15.21
CA ASP A 68 10.01 13.63 16.67
C ASP A 68 11.10 12.72 17.23
N ILE A 69 11.16 11.48 16.76
CA ILE A 69 12.19 10.52 17.15
C ILE A 69 13.57 11.00 16.72
N ALA A 70 13.69 11.48 15.48
CA ALA A 70 14.94 11.99 14.93
C ALA A 70 15.46 13.18 15.74
N THR A 71 14.57 14.07 16.18
CA THR A 71 14.91 15.20 17.04
C THR A 71 15.52 14.73 18.36
N VAL A 72 14.92 13.74 19.01
CA VAL A 72 15.44 13.17 20.27
C VAL A 72 16.78 12.49 20.06
N LEU A 73 16.97 11.79 18.95
CA LEU A 73 18.22 11.10 18.60
C LEU A 73 19.29 12.04 18.03
N ASN A 74 18.93 13.29 17.75
CA ASN A 74 19.80 14.26 17.06
C ASN A 74 20.28 13.73 15.70
N LYS A 75 19.33 13.21 14.92
CA LYS A 75 19.57 12.66 13.57
C LYS A 75 18.71 13.37 12.54
N ASP A 76 19.08 13.25 11.28
CA ASP A 76 18.28 13.76 10.15
C ASP A 76 17.12 12.78 9.86
N TYR A 77 15.87 13.24 10.04
CA TYR A 77 14.69 12.39 9.84
C TYR A 77 14.59 11.86 8.40
N ARG A 78 15.13 12.59 7.42
CA ARG A 78 15.11 12.18 6.01
C ARG A 78 15.93 10.93 5.74
N ARG A 79 16.91 10.64 6.60
CA ARG A 79 17.79 9.48 6.51
C ARG A 79 17.42 8.38 7.49
N LEU A 80 16.45 8.64 8.36
CA LEU A 80 16.04 7.70 9.39
C LEU A 80 15.03 6.69 8.83
N THR A 81 15.55 5.58 8.32
CA THR A 81 14.75 4.43 7.88
C THR A 81 14.40 3.54 9.07
N LEU A 82 13.39 2.67 8.91
CA LEU A 82 13.05 1.70 9.96
C LEU A 82 14.23 0.78 10.31
N PRO A 83 14.95 0.20 9.35
CA PRO A 83 16.13 -0.61 9.69
C PRO A 83 17.19 0.17 10.47
N LEU A 84 17.42 1.43 10.12
CA LEU A 84 18.38 2.27 10.81
C LEU A 84 17.90 2.61 12.24
N LEU A 85 16.60 2.90 12.39
CA LEU A 85 16.01 3.15 13.71
C LEU A 85 16.15 1.92 14.60
N ILE A 86 15.89 0.73 14.08
CA ILE A 86 16.05 -0.54 14.79
C ILE A 86 17.49 -0.69 15.28
N GLU A 87 18.46 -0.34 14.42
CA GLU A 87 19.88 -0.37 14.79
C GLU A 87 20.17 0.59 15.96
N TYR A 88 19.63 1.81 15.94
CA TYR A 88 19.81 2.78 17.04
C TYR A 88 19.13 2.33 18.33
N LEU A 89 18.10 1.49 18.25
CA LEU A 89 17.39 0.96 19.42
C LEU A 89 17.97 -0.36 19.92
N LYS A 90 19.08 -0.79 19.38
CA LYS A 90 19.75 -2.03 19.79
C LYS A 90 19.96 -2.05 21.31
N GLY A 91 19.53 -3.13 21.94
CA GLY A 91 19.51 -3.25 23.39
C GLY A 91 18.13 -3.04 24.01
N GLN A 92 17.20 -2.42 23.32
CA GLN A 92 15.80 -2.28 23.72
C GLN A 92 14.97 -3.38 23.05
N GLU A 93 14.99 -4.56 23.63
CA GLU A 93 14.47 -5.79 23.00
C GLU A 93 13.01 -5.70 22.58
N ARG A 94 12.15 -5.12 23.41
CA ARG A 94 10.72 -4.98 23.09
C ARG A 94 10.51 -4.11 21.85
N GLU A 95 11.12 -2.94 21.82
CA GLU A 95 10.99 -1.96 20.73
C GLU A 95 11.56 -2.54 19.44
N VAL A 96 12.73 -3.15 19.48
CA VAL A 96 13.36 -3.81 18.33
C VAL A 96 12.45 -4.91 17.79
N ARG A 97 11.90 -5.76 18.64
CA ARG A 97 11.02 -6.85 18.22
C ARG A 97 9.75 -6.31 17.53
N LEU A 98 9.07 -5.35 18.17
CA LEU A 98 7.80 -4.80 17.62
C LEU A 98 8.01 -4.07 16.32
N LEU A 99 9.07 -3.27 16.20
CA LEU A 99 9.40 -2.58 14.96
C LEU A 99 9.80 -3.56 13.86
N SER A 100 10.58 -4.59 14.18
CA SER A 100 10.99 -5.61 13.21
C SER A 100 9.79 -6.39 12.70
N GLU A 101 8.84 -6.74 13.56
CA GLU A 101 7.62 -7.46 13.18
C GLU A 101 6.76 -6.63 12.23
N VAL A 102 6.50 -5.36 12.57
CA VAL A 102 5.65 -4.51 11.73
C VAL A 102 6.35 -4.17 10.41
N HIS A 103 7.66 -3.96 10.44
CA HIS A 103 8.44 -3.74 9.22
C HIS A 103 8.35 -4.93 8.27
N GLY A 104 8.48 -6.15 8.81
CA GLY A 104 8.35 -7.38 8.03
C GLY A 104 6.96 -7.53 7.41
N ARG A 105 5.90 -7.25 8.18
CA ARG A 105 4.53 -7.29 7.68
C ARG A 105 4.27 -6.26 6.58
N LEU A 106 4.71 -5.03 6.78
CA LEU A 106 4.58 -3.96 5.77
C LEU A 106 5.29 -4.36 4.48
N LYS A 107 6.51 -4.84 4.59
CA LYS A 107 7.31 -5.26 3.43
C LYS A 107 6.62 -6.37 2.65
N SER A 108 6.07 -7.37 3.36
CA SER A 108 5.34 -8.48 2.74
C SER A 108 4.06 -7.99 2.04
N THR A 109 3.26 -7.17 2.71
CA THR A 109 2.03 -6.61 2.15
C THR A 109 2.31 -5.77 0.91
N MET A 110 3.32 -4.91 0.96
CA MET A 110 3.71 -4.07 -0.18
C MET A 110 4.18 -4.89 -1.36
N SER A 111 4.94 -5.94 -1.11
CA SER A 111 5.41 -6.85 -2.17
C SER A 111 4.22 -7.53 -2.87
N GLN A 112 3.24 -8.00 -2.11
CA GLN A 112 2.02 -8.60 -2.66
C GLN A 112 1.20 -7.59 -3.44
N MET A 113 1.09 -6.36 -2.95
CA MET A 113 0.39 -5.27 -3.65
C MET A 113 1.01 -4.96 -5.00
N VAL A 114 2.34 -4.90 -5.08
CA VAL A 114 3.05 -4.65 -6.34
C VAL A 114 2.71 -5.75 -7.36
N GLN A 115 2.72 -7.01 -6.92
CA GLN A 115 2.39 -8.15 -7.80
C GLN A 115 0.95 -8.08 -8.30
N ILE A 116 -0.01 -7.86 -7.41
CA ILE A 116 -1.43 -7.80 -7.77
C ILE A 116 -1.72 -6.59 -8.65
N ASN A 117 -1.15 -5.45 -8.34
CA ASN A 117 -1.35 -4.24 -9.16
C ASN A 117 -0.79 -4.41 -10.57
N GLU A 118 0.36 -5.03 -10.71
CA GLU A 118 0.95 -5.33 -12.02
C GLU A 118 0.08 -6.30 -12.80
N GLN A 119 -0.41 -7.36 -12.15
CA GLN A 119 -1.33 -8.32 -12.75
C GLN A 119 -2.62 -7.63 -13.23
N ASN A 120 -3.23 -6.79 -12.38
CA ASN A 120 -4.45 -6.07 -12.72
C ASN A 120 -4.23 -5.10 -13.88
N LYS A 121 -3.09 -4.43 -13.92
CA LYS A 121 -2.71 -3.55 -15.02
C LYS A 121 -2.64 -4.29 -16.35
N VAL A 122 -2.00 -5.46 -16.36
CA VAL A 122 -1.90 -6.30 -17.56
C VAL A 122 -3.29 -6.77 -18.02
N LEU A 123 -4.12 -7.24 -17.08
CA LEU A 123 -5.48 -7.69 -17.39
C LEU A 123 -6.35 -6.57 -17.96
N LEU A 124 -6.25 -5.35 -17.40
CA LEU A 124 -6.96 -4.18 -17.92
C LEU A 124 -6.50 -3.84 -19.32
N GLN A 125 -5.20 -3.88 -19.59
CA GLN A 125 -4.66 -3.60 -20.92
C GLN A 125 -5.12 -4.63 -21.93
N GLU A 126 -5.12 -5.91 -21.57
CA GLU A 126 -5.63 -6.98 -22.45
C GLU A 126 -7.12 -6.78 -22.77
N SER A 127 -7.92 -6.36 -21.76
CA SER A 127 -9.33 -6.07 -21.95
C SER A 127 -9.55 -4.89 -22.92
N LEU A 128 -8.77 -3.84 -22.79
CA LEU A 128 -8.81 -2.68 -23.67
C LEU A 128 -8.41 -3.06 -25.11
N ASP A 129 -7.37 -3.87 -25.26
CA ASP A 129 -6.90 -4.35 -26.57
C ASP A 129 -7.98 -5.19 -27.24
N MET A 130 -8.70 -6.02 -26.50
CA MET A 130 -9.81 -6.82 -27.01
C MET A 130 -10.96 -5.94 -27.50
N VAL A 131 -11.34 -4.93 -26.71
CA VAL A 131 -12.39 -3.97 -27.10
C VAL A 131 -12.00 -3.23 -28.36
N GLU A 132 -10.76 -2.75 -28.47
CA GLU A 132 -10.26 -2.06 -29.66
C GLU A 132 -10.30 -2.97 -30.89
N PHE A 133 -9.88 -4.22 -30.74
CA PHE A 133 -9.95 -5.23 -31.79
C PHE A 133 -11.38 -5.46 -32.27
N GLU A 134 -12.33 -5.63 -31.34
CA GLU A 134 -13.75 -5.80 -31.65
C GLU A 134 -14.34 -4.56 -32.36
N MET A 135 -13.96 -3.37 -31.90
CA MET A 135 -14.39 -2.12 -32.53
C MET A 135 -13.88 -2.01 -33.96
N ASN A 136 -12.64 -2.41 -34.21
CA ASN A 136 -12.04 -2.40 -35.54
C ASN A 136 -12.74 -3.38 -36.49
N ILE A 137 -13.13 -4.56 -36.01
CA ILE A 137 -13.93 -5.52 -36.75
C ILE A 137 -15.27 -4.90 -37.17
N LEU A 138 -15.97 -4.29 -36.20
CA LEU A 138 -17.26 -3.64 -36.46
C LEU A 138 -17.16 -2.51 -37.49
N ARG A 139 -16.11 -1.71 -37.43
CA ARG A 139 -15.84 -0.66 -38.42
C ARG A 139 -15.60 -1.24 -39.82
N GLY A 140 -14.85 -2.33 -39.92
CA GLY A 140 -14.62 -3.03 -41.17
C GLY A 140 -15.90 -3.58 -41.79
N MET A 141 -16.83 -4.05 -40.97
CA MET A 141 -18.11 -4.58 -41.43
C MET A 141 -19.03 -3.51 -41.97
N LYS A 142 -18.85 -2.25 -41.60
CA LYS A 142 -19.67 -1.13 -42.09
C LYS A 142 -19.20 -0.55 -43.44
N GLN A 143 -18.02 -0.94 -43.86
CA GLN A 143 -17.44 -0.54 -45.13
C GLN A 143 -17.74 -1.60 -46.19
#